data_67a1c6c977e05f88b31ff76eed5b2ed2
#
_entry.id   67a1c6c977e05f88b31ff76eed5b2ed2
#
_cell.length_a   1.000
_cell.length_b   1.000
_cell.length_c   1.000
_cell.angle_alpha   90.00
_cell.angle_beta   90.00
_cell.angle_gamma   90.00
#
_symmetry.space_group_name_H-M   'P 1'
#
loop_
_entity.id
_entity.type
_entity.pdbx_description
1 polymer ?
#
loop_
_entity_poly.entity_id
_entity_poly.type
_entity_poly.pdbx_seq_one_letter_code
_entity_poly.pdbx_strand_id
1 'polypeptide(L)'
;MNAPQASRRPSIHLLTSVSALCLMMGQAAPALAEGALPSGGRVAAGEAQIGNAASGKLEINQSSDNAIINWNDFSIGQGNAVQINNGAGATLNRVTGADQSVINGVLSSTGSVYVINPNGLIVGKTGVVKTSGSFVASTHNINNDDFMNGGDATFASDSQAGVDNLGTITSLAGDVTLIARKVRNEGQINAAKGTVGLAAGQEVLLRDGSFADGQLLVRVGGADDEITDSVTIRAAGTELRAAGGNIFALAGNAGGVITATGVAEQDGRIFLTAGDTGQIGVDKQITASRGSDGGDITIQAGFVSLGGDIRADGHNGGSVAISGSRVSLADTVSAAGIAGDGGTIEVAALGDSLVFETANLDASGS
;
A
#
# COMPACT_ATOMS: atom_id res chain seq x y z
N MET A 1 -94.55 -19.66 12.41
CA MET A 1 -94.17 -18.67 11.45
C MET A 1 -92.65 -18.60 11.48
N ASN A 2 -92.01 -19.28 10.53
CA ASN A 2 -90.56 -19.39 10.47
C ASN A 2 -89.99 -18.32 9.61
N ALA A 3 -89.05 -17.53 10.12
CA ALA A 3 -88.21 -16.62 9.38
C ALA A 3 -86.96 -17.32 8.81
N PRO A 4 -86.51 -17.03 7.56
CA PRO A 4 -85.40 -17.73 6.96
C PRO A 4 -84.05 -17.23 7.44
N GLN A 5 -83.13 -18.18 7.65
CA GLN A 5 -81.72 -17.88 7.89
C GLN A 5 -80.99 -17.35 6.65
N ALA A 6 -80.27 -16.26 6.85
CA ALA A 6 -79.38 -15.70 5.84
C ALA A 6 -78.02 -16.46 5.86
N SER A 7 -77.68 -17.09 4.74
CA SER A 7 -76.42 -17.75 4.54
C SER A 7 -75.26 -16.71 4.37
N ARG A 8 -74.26 -16.77 5.21
CA ARG A 8 -73.01 -16.01 5.09
C ARG A 8 -72.07 -16.72 4.08
N ARG A 9 -71.75 -16.04 3.01
CA ARG A 9 -70.67 -16.49 2.10
C ARG A 9 -69.31 -16.11 2.69
N PRO A 10 -68.29 -16.99 2.62
CA PRO A 10 -66.95 -16.65 3.04
C PRO A 10 -66.25 -15.77 1.98
N SER A 11 -65.73 -14.64 2.40
CA SER A 11 -64.89 -13.76 1.60
C SER A 11 -63.48 -14.36 1.49
N ILE A 12 -63.08 -14.76 0.30
CA ILE A 12 -61.71 -15.18 0.02
C ILE A 12 -60.88 -13.91 -0.17
N HIS A 13 -59.99 -13.61 0.78
CA HIS A 13 -58.97 -12.60 0.61
C HIS A 13 -57.78 -13.20 -0.16
N LEU A 14 -57.65 -12.82 -1.41
CA LEU A 14 -56.48 -13.12 -2.25
C LEU A 14 -55.31 -12.27 -1.76
N LEU A 15 -54.37 -12.83 -0.99
CA LEU A 15 -53.09 -12.20 -0.70
C LEU A 15 -52.22 -12.29 -1.96
N THR A 16 -52.10 -11.17 -2.66
CA THR A 16 -51.05 -10.98 -3.69
C THR A 16 -49.73 -10.74 -2.99
N SER A 17 -48.91 -11.79 -2.87
CA SER A 17 -47.52 -11.65 -2.48
C SER A 17 -46.74 -10.99 -3.63
N VAL A 18 -46.41 -9.73 -3.44
CA VAL A 18 -45.42 -9.04 -4.29
C VAL A 18 -44.05 -9.57 -3.90
N SER A 19 -43.56 -10.55 -4.66
CA SER A 19 -42.16 -10.96 -4.59
C SER A 19 -41.30 -9.82 -5.11
N ALA A 20 -40.69 -9.07 -4.17
CA ALA A 20 -39.62 -8.15 -4.52
C ALA A 20 -38.41 -8.97 -5.00
N LEU A 21 -38.26 -9.08 -6.32
CA LEU A 21 -37.05 -9.61 -6.94
C LEU A 21 -35.94 -8.59 -6.70
N CYS A 22 -35.18 -8.77 -5.63
CA CYS A 22 -33.91 -8.07 -5.45
C CYS A 22 -32.96 -8.50 -6.56
N LEU A 23 -32.90 -7.69 -7.61
CA LEU A 23 -31.85 -7.77 -8.62
C LEU A 23 -30.55 -7.42 -7.95
N MET A 24 -29.83 -8.41 -7.42
CA MET A 24 -28.44 -8.26 -7.04
C MET A 24 -27.68 -7.97 -8.35
N MET A 25 -27.46 -6.71 -8.64
CA MET A 25 -26.39 -6.33 -9.54
C MET A 25 -25.08 -6.74 -8.90
N GLY A 26 -24.69 -7.99 -9.11
CA GLY A 26 -23.33 -8.42 -8.89
C GLY A 26 -22.44 -7.52 -9.72
N GLN A 27 -21.65 -6.68 -9.09
CA GLN A 27 -20.56 -6.02 -9.79
C GLN A 27 -19.68 -7.16 -10.30
N ALA A 28 -19.73 -7.41 -11.60
CA ALA A 28 -18.80 -8.31 -12.25
C ALA A 28 -17.41 -7.71 -11.97
N ALA A 29 -16.62 -8.41 -11.17
CA ALA A 29 -15.20 -8.10 -11.11
C ALA A 29 -14.70 -8.08 -12.55
N PRO A 30 -13.92 -7.09 -12.99
CA PRO A 30 -13.40 -7.03 -14.34
C PRO A 30 -12.77 -8.40 -14.64
N ALA A 31 -13.22 -9.05 -15.70
CA ALA A 31 -12.64 -10.30 -16.15
C ALA A 31 -11.17 -10.01 -16.44
N LEU A 32 -10.29 -10.54 -15.58
CA LEU A 32 -8.85 -10.39 -15.72
C LEU A 32 -8.50 -11.00 -17.09
N ALA A 33 -8.05 -10.18 -18.02
CA ALA A 33 -7.70 -10.63 -19.36
C ALA A 33 -6.56 -11.65 -19.25
N GLU A 34 -6.89 -12.94 -19.33
CA GLU A 34 -5.88 -13.98 -19.54
C GLU A 34 -5.17 -13.64 -20.86
N GLY A 35 -3.85 -13.40 -20.78
CA GLY A 35 -3.05 -13.12 -21.97
C GLY A 35 -2.82 -11.65 -22.31
N ALA A 36 -3.24 -10.68 -21.49
CA ALA A 36 -2.96 -9.27 -21.73
C ALA A 36 -1.47 -8.93 -21.63
N LEU A 37 -1.00 -8.09 -22.53
CA LEU A 37 0.29 -7.36 -22.47
C LEU A 37 0.01 -5.88 -22.66
N PRO A 38 0.85 -4.97 -22.14
CA PRO A 38 0.71 -3.54 -22.35
C PRO A 38 0.52 -3.16 -23.81
N SER A 39 -0.39 -2.21 -24.07
CA SER A 39 -0.77 -1.84 -25.42
C SER A 39 -0.76 -0.32 -25.65
N GLY A 40 -0.56 0.08 -26.91
CA GLY A 40 -0.58 1.48 -27.32
C GLY A 40 0.57 2.32 -26.79
N GLY A 41 1.70 1.68 -26.45
CA GLY A 41 2.88 2.34 -25.89
C GLY A 41 3.50 3.35 -26.83
N ARG A 42 3.81 4.55 -26.32
CA ARG A 42 4.49 5.64 -27.03
C ARG A 42 5.50 6.31 -26.11
N VAL A 43 6.75 6.40 -26.54
CA VAL A 43 7.78 7.13 -25.81
C VAL A 43 7.43 8.62 -25.85
N ALA A 44 7.26 9.22 -24.68
CA ALA A 44 6.90 10.63 -24.51
C ALA A 44 8.11 11.51 -24.16
N ALA A 45 9.12 10.93 -23.48
CA ALA A 45 10.39 11.60 -23.18
C ALA A 45 11.48 10.54 -22.98
N GLY A 46 12.75 10.93 -23.16
CA GLY A 46 13.89 10.02 -23.15
C GLY A 46 13.96 9.14 -24.40
N GLU A 47 14.78 8.10 -24.35
CA GLU A 47 15.01 7.18 -25.47
C GLU A 47 14.74 5.74 -25.02
N ALA A 48 13.75 5.12 -25.64
CA ALA A 48 13.40 3.72 -25.41
C ALA A 48 12.84 3.08 -26.69
N GLN A 49 13.03 1.78 -26.84
CA GLN A 49 12.45 0.96 -27.89
C GLN A 49 11.48 -0.04 -27.26
N ILE A 50 10.25 0.02 -27.71
CA ILE A 50 9.19 -0.93 -27.31
C ILE A 50 9.20 -2.05 -28.32
N GLY A 51 9.54 -3.25 -27.88
CA GLY A 51 9.55 -4.43 -28.72
C GLY A 51 8.14 -4.88 -29.12
N ASN A 52 8.06 -5.82 -30.06
CA ASN A 52 6.81 -6.44 -30.40
C ASN A 52 6.42 -7.47 -29.34
N ALA A 53 5.18 -7.43 -28.89
CA ALA A 53 4.64 -8.44 -28.01
C ALA A 53 4.60 -9.80 -28.75
N ALA A 54 5.36 -10.77 -28.29
CA ALA A 54 5.45 -12.09 -28.90
C ALA A 54 5.55 -13.18 -27.83
N SER A 55 4.86 -14.28 -28.03
CA SER A 55 4.89 -15.46 -27.15
C SER A 55 4.70 -15.12 -25.65
N GLY A 56 3.80 -14.16 -25.37
CA GLY A 56 3.53 -13.75 -23.98
C GLY A 56 4.59 -12.84 -23.38
N LYS A 57 5.53 -12.32 -24.16
CA LYS A 57 6.60 -11.45 -23.66
C LYS A 57 6.61 -10.10 -24.40
N LEU A 58 6.78 -9.01 -23.64
CA LEU A 58 7.09 -7.68 -24.13
C LEU A 58 8.42 -7.22 -23.56
N GLU A 59 9.33 -6.79 -24.42
CA GLU A 59 10.63 -6.27 -24.04
C GLU A 59 10.72 -4.77 -24.35
N ILE A 60 11.23 -4.01 -23.41
CA ILE A 60 11.46 -2.56 -23.54
C ILE A 60 12.94 -2.31 -23.28
N ASN A 61 13.63 -1.72 -24.26
CA ASN A 61 15.05 -1.40 -24.17
C ASN A 61 15.22 0.12 -24.13
N GLN A 62 15.65 0.65 -22.99
CA GLN A 62 15.89 2.07 -22.76
C GLN A 62 17.39 2.37 -22.85
N SER A 63 17.74 3.43 -23.54
CA SER A 63 19.13 3.89 -23.71
C SER A 63 19.44 5.20 -22.95
N SER A 64 18.42 5.99 -22.58
CA SER A 64 18.59 7.17 -21.71
C SER A 64 18.47 6.78 -20.22
N ASP A 65 19.00 7.61 -19.34
CA ASP A 65 18.90 7.39 -17.88
C ASP A 65 17.44 7.37 -17.42
N ASN A 66 16.62 8.30 -17.89
CA ASN A 66 15.18 8.33 -17.63
C ASN A 66 14.39 8.28 -18.94
N ALA A 67 13.25 7.59 -18.94
CA ALA A 67 12.30 7.60 -20.05
C ALA A 67 10.86 7.55 -19.55
N ILE A 68 9.99 8.24 -20.29
CA ILE A 68 8.54 8.24 -20.06
C ILE A 68 7.86 7.55 -21.23
N ILE A 69 7.05 6.52 -20.95
CA ILE A 69 6.25 5.82 -21.93
C ILE A 69 4.79 5.96 -21.53
N ASN A 70 3.98 6.54 -22.42
CA ASN A 70 2.54 6.60 -22.26
C ASN A 70 1.90 5.36 -22.91
N TRP A 71 0.96 4.74 -22.20
CA TRP A 71 0.27 3.52 -22.61
C TRP A 71 -1.25 3.74 -22.68
N ASN A 72 -1.93 3.03 -23.57
CA ASN A 72 -3.38 2.93 -23.49
C ASN A 72 -3.79 1.99 -22.33
N ASP A 73 -3.11 0.86 -22.19
CA ASP A 73 -3.27 -0.09 -21.10
C ASP A 73 -1.90 -0.63 -20.68
N PHE A 74 -1.70 -0.79 -19.38
CA PHE A 74 -0.51 -1.40 -18.81
C PHE A 74 -0.92 -2.54 -17.86
N SER A 75 -1.49 -3.60 -18.45
CA SER A 75 -1.83 -4.83 -17.74
C SER A 75 -0.94 -5.99 -18.22
N ILE A 76 -0.66 -6.93 -17.32
CA ILE A 76 0.16 -8.12 -17.59
C ILE A 76 -0.63 -9.34 -17.13
N GLY A 77 -1.17 -10.10 -18.08
CA GLY A 77 -1.93 -11.31 -17.78
C GLY A 77 -1.06 -12.43 -17.24
N GLN A 78 -1.68 -13.38 -16.57
CA GLN A 78 -1.00 -14.56 -16.03
C GLN A 78 -0.28 -15.32 -17.14
N GLY A 79 0.94 -15.77 -16.89
CA GLY A 79 1.80 -16.44 -17.88
C GLY A 79 2.54 -15.49 -18.81
N ASN A 80 2.25 -14.21 -18.81
CA ASN A 80 2.93 -13.19 -19.60
C ASN A 80 4.01 -12.46 -18.79
N ALA A 81 4.94 -11.82 -19.50
CA ALA A 81 6.02 -11.07 -18.88
C ALA A 81 6.31 -9.75 -19.63
N VAL A 82 6.59 -8.72 -18.87
CA VAL A 82 7.22 -7.47 -19.35
C VAL A 82 8.62 -7.38 -18.75
N GLN A 83 9.59 -7.17 -19.61
CA GLN A 83 10.99 -6.95 -19.21
C GLN A 83 11.42 -5.55 -19.67
N ILE A 84 11.91 -4.75 -18.73
CA ILE A 84 12.43 -3.40 -18.99
C ILE A 84 13.94 -3.42 -18.75
N ASN A 85 14.70 -3.24 -19.82
CA ASN A 85 16.15 -3.13 -19.78
C ASN A 85 16.53 -1.64 -19.78
N ASN A 86 16.60 -1.05 -18.58
CA ASN A 86 16.86 0.37 -18.35
C ASN A 86 18.16 0.64 -17.55
N GLY A 87 19.07 -0.34 -17.50
CA GLY A 87 20.35 -0.18 -16.80
C GLY A 87 20.14 0.15 -15.31
N ALA A 88 20.76 1.24 -14.86
CA ALA A 88 20.54 1.82 -13.53
C ALA A 88 19.50 2.97 -13.54
N GLY A 89 18.90 3.26 -14.69
CA GLY A 89 17.97 4.36 -14.90
C GLY A 89 16.54 4.07 -14.43
N ALA A 90 15.62 4.96 -14.76
CA ALA A 90 14.21 4.85 -14.38
C ALA A 90 13.29 4.93 -15.61
N THR A 91 12.28 4.08 -15.63
CA THR A 91 11.21 4.09 -16.65
C THR A 91 9.86 4.42 -16.01
N LEU A 92 9.25 5.52 -16.44
CA LEU A 92 7.89 5.87 -16.08
C LEU A 92 6.91 5.30 -17.11
N ASN A 93 6.07 4.36 -16.70
CA ASN A 93 4.97 3.81 -17.47
C ASN A 93 3.67 4.48 -17.02
N ARG A 94 3.17 5.42 -17.82
CA ARG A 94 1.97 6.18 -17.53
C ARG A 94 0.80 5.66 -18.37
N VAL A 95 -0.28 5.27 -17.74
CA VAL A 95 -1.51 4.87 -18.41
C VAL A 95 -2.36 6.11 -18.70
N THR A 96 -2.78 6.24 -19.94
CA THR A 96 -3.62 7.34 -20.44
C THR A 96 -5.01 6.84 -20.90
N GLY A 97 -5.22 5.53 -20.93
CA GLY A 97 -6.53 4.93 -21.17
C GLY A 97 -7.42 4.95 -19.93
N ALA A 98 -8.60 4.34 -20.04
CA ALA A 98 -9.61 4.39 -18.99
C ALA A 98 -9.63 3.15 -18.07
N ASP A 99 -8.88 2.11 -18.42
CA ASP A 99 -8.91 0.84 -17.69
C ASP A 99 -7.90 0.81 -16.55
N GLN A 100 -8.23 0.10 -15.49
CA GLN A 100 -7.33 -0.19 -14.38
C GLN A 100 -6.18 -1.10 -14.85
N SER A 101 -4.99 -0.90 -14.31
CA SER A 101 -3.85 -1.80 -14.55
C SER A 101 -3.91 -3.01 -13.63
N VAL A 102 -3.77 -4.21 -14.20
CA VAL A 102 -3.73 -5.47 -13.45
C VAL A 102 -2.49 -6.27 -13.84
N ILE A 103 -1.61 -6.50 -12.86
CA ILE A 103 -0.38 -7.28 -13.03
C ILE A 103 -0.59 -8.65 -12.40
N ASN A 104 -0.98 -9.65 -13.20
CA ASN A 104 -1.05 -11.06 -12.81
C ASN A 104 0.12 -11.88 -13.35
N GLY A 105 0.88 -11.33 -14.28
CA GLY A 105 2.11 -11.89 -14.83
C GLY A 105 3.36 -11.33 -14.15
N VAL A 106 4.44 -11.28 -14.91
CA VAL A 106 5.75 -10.83 -14.41
C VAL A 106 6.11 -9.46 -14.99
N LEU A 107 6.41 -8.50 -14.12
CA LEU A 107 7.07 -7.25 -14.47
C LEU A 107 8.49 -7.27 -13.90
N SER A 108 9.49 -7.18 -14.77
CA SER A 108 10.90 -7.17 -14.34
C SER A 108 11.68 -6.02 -14.94
N SER A 109 12.70 -5.51 -14.22
CA SER A 109 13.59 -4.47 -14.74
C SER A 109 15.01 -4.57 -14.20
N THR A 110 15.95 -4.00 -14.97
CA THR A 110 17.34 -3.83 -14.55
C THR A 110 17.57 -2.56 -13.72
N GLY A 111 16.66 -1.58 -13.76
CA GLY A 111 16.68 -0.34 -13.00
C GLY A 111 15.35 -0.10 -12.26
N SER A 112 14.99 1.16 -12.12
CA SER A 112 13.76 1.58 -11.44
C SER A 112 12.55 1.62 -12.39
N VAL A 113 11.37 1.30 -11.86
CA VAL A 113 10.11 1.30 -12.62
C VAL A 113 9.04 2.06 -11.86
N TYR A 114 8.41 2.98 -12.54
CA TYR A 114 7.23 3.70 -12.10
C TYR A 114 6.06 3.24 -12.95
N VAL A 115 4.94 2.89 -12.33
CA VAL A 115 3.66 2.59 -13.00
C VAL A 115 2.62 3.54 -12.44
N ILE A 116 2.11 4.43 -13.29
CA ILE A 116 1.10 5.42 -12.91
C ILE A 116 -0.18 5.13 -13.69
N ASN A 117 -1.27 4.89 -12.97
CA ASN A 117 -2.60 4.73 -13.55
C ASN A 117 -3.68 5.39 -12.69
N PRO A 118 -4.25 6.53 -13.12
CA PRO A 118 -5.31 7.21 -12.36
C PRO A 118 -6.57 6.36 -12.13
N ASN A 119 -6.77 5.30 -12.91
CA ASN A 119 -7.93 4.40 -12.78
C ASN A 119 -7.70 3.25 -11.79
N GLY A 120 -6.49 3.16 -11.20
CA GLY A 120 -6.12 2.14 -10.23
C GLY A 120 -5.07 1.16 -10.71
N LEU A 121 -4.41 0.50 -9.77
CA LEU A 121 -3.40 -0.51 -10.03
C LEU A 121 -3.54 -1.68 -9.05
N ILE A 122 -3.53 -2.90 -9.59
CA ILE A 122 -3.56 -4.13 -8.81
C ILE A 122 -2.36 -5.00 -9.21
N VAL A 123 -1.52 -5.35 -8.24
CA VAL A 123 -0.64 -6.51 -8.38
C VAL A 123 -1.42 -7.71 -7.84
N GLY A 124 -1.88 -8.55 -8.75
CA GLY A 124 -2.77 -9.66 -8.41
C GLY A 124 -2.02 -10.81 -7.71
N LYS A 125 -2.76 -11.81 -7.23
CA LYS A 125 -2.20 -12.93 -6.42
C LYS A 125 -1.09 -13.71 -7.12
N THR A 126 -1.11 -13.78 -8.44
CA THR A 126 -0.07 -14.45 -9.24
C THR A 126 0.96 -13.46 -9.80
N GLY A 127 0.74 -12.17 -9.57
CA GLY A 127 1.59 -11.09 -10.05
C GLY A 127 2.94 -11.06 -9.33
N VAL A 128 3.98 -10.87 -10.11
CA VAL A 128 5.35 -10.73 -9.60
C VAL A 128 5.98 -9.48 -10.21
N VAL A 129 6.34 -8.55 -9.36
CA VAL A 129 7.16 -7.38 -9.74
C VAL A 129 8.56 -7.57 -9.18
N LYS A 130 9.59 -7.48 -10.03
CA LYS A 130 10.98 -7.59 -9.61
C LYS A 130 11.83 -6.53 -10.29
N THR A 131 12.32 -5.56 -9.53
CA THR A 131 13.18 -4.49 -10.01
C THR A 131 14.57 -4.58 -9.37
N SER A 132 15.61 -4.17 -10.08
CA SER A 132 16.92 -3.98 -9.45
C SER A 132 17.02 -2.64 -8.73
N GLY A 133 16.38 -1.59 -9.26
CA GLY A 133 16.16 -0.29 -8.62
C GLY A 133 14.80 -0.22 -7.92
N SER A 134 14.30 0.99 -7.70
CA SER A 134 13.03 1.24 -7.03
C SER A 134 11.80 0.81 -7.86
N PHE A 135 10.71 0.50 -7.18
CA PHE A 135 9.39 0.32 -7.77
C PHE A 135 8.39 1.31 -7.16
N VAL A 136 7.73 2.07 -8.02
CA VAL A 136 6.69 3.00 -7.61
C VAL A 136 5.40 2.68 -8.35
N ALA A 137 4.33 2.40 -7.60
CA ALA A 137 2.98 2.24 -8.13
C ALA A 137 2.10 3.38 -7.63
N SER A 138 1.46 4.11 -8.53
CA SER A 138 0.69 5.30 -8.14
C SER A 138 -0.58 5.48 -8.95
N THR A 139 -1.65 5.95 -8.28
CA THR A 139 -2.81 6.56 -8.95
C THR A 139 -2.66 8.07 -9.13
N HIS A 140 -1.62 8.65 -8.55
CA HIS A 140 -1.30 10.07 -8.67
C HIS A 140 -0.26 10.28 -9.74
N ASN A 141 -0.40 11.38 -10.47
CA ASN A 141 0.50 11.72 -11.55
C ASN A 141 1.72 12.51 -11.01
N ILE A 142 2.81 12.44 -11.75
CA ILE A 142 4.04 13.21 -11.54
C ILE A 142 4.28 14.09 -12.75
N ASN A 143 4.88 15.26 -12.53
CA ASN A 143 5.32 16.13 -13.63
C ASN A 143 6.44 15.44 -14.44
N ASN A 144 6.43 15.63 -15.76
CA ASN A 144 7.45 15.04 -16.63
C ASN A 144 8.86 15.60 -16.33
N ASP A 145 8.98 16.90 -16.10
CA ASP A 145 10.27 17.52 -15.86
C ASP A 145 10.84 17.06 -14.51
N ASP A 146 10.00 16.94 -13.46
CA ASP A 146 10.40 16.41 -12.16
C ASP A 146 10.94 14.97 -12.29
N PHE A 147 10.23 14.12 -13.06
CA PHE A 147 10.69 12.75 -13.29
C PHE A 147 11.97 12.69 -14.14
N MET A 148 12.05 13.49 -15.21
CA MET A 148 13.20 13.44 -16.12
C MET A 148 14.48 14.01 -15.50
N ASN A 149 14.34 15.02 -14.62
CA ASN A 149 15.48 15.65 -13.95
C ASN A 149 15.95 14.87 -12.71
N GLY A 150 15.10 13.99 -12.16
CA GLY A 150 15.34 13.33 -10.88
C GLY A 150 15.20 14.28 -9.69
N GLY A 151 15.37 13.78 -8.49
CA GLY A 151 15.23 14.53 -7.25
C GLY A 151 13.86 14.41 -6.61
N ASP A 152 13.44 15.43 -5.86
CA ASP A 152 12.14 15.44 -5.18
C ASP A 152 11.00 15.40 -6.19
N ALA A 153 10.03 14.51 -5.97
CA ALA A 153 8.93 14.27 -6.89
C ALA A 153 7.59 14.41 -6.18
N THR A 154 6.74 15.33 -6.65
CA THR A 154 5.39 15.50 -6.13
C THR A 154 4.40 14.70 -6.97
N PHE A 155 3.70 13.78 -6.31
CA PHE A 155 2.59 13.01 -6.87
C PHE A 155 1.27 13.62 -6.41
N ALA A 156 0.43 14.03 -7.34
CA ALA A 156 -0.87 14.64 -7.04
C ALA A 156 -1.95 14.18 -8.01
N SER A 157 -3.17 14.01 -7.52
CA SER A 157 -4.34 13.64 -8.33
C SER A 157 -5.65 13.79 -7.54
N ASP A 158 -6.74 14.01 -8.28
CA ASP A 158 -8.11 13.89 -7.76
C ASP A 158 -8.67 12.45 -7.84
N SER A 159 -7.84 11.49 -8.26
CA SER A 159 -8.26 10.08 -8.39
C SER A 159 -8.70 9.51 -7.04
N GLN A 160 -9.85 8.83 -7.05
CA GLN A 160 -10.37 8.07 -5.91
C GLN A 160 -9.99 6.58 -5.97
N ALA A 161 -9.29 6.17 -7.03
CA ALA A 161 -8.85 4.80 -7.22
C ALA A 161 -7.73 4.42 -6.24
N GLY A 162 -7.51 3.13 -6.07
CA GLY A 162 -6.54 2.58 -5.14
C GLY A 162 -5.35 1.90 -5.83
N VAL A 163 -4.34 1.61 -5.02
CA VAL A 163 -3.26 0.68 -5.34
C VAL A 163 -3.38 -0.51 -4.41
N ASP A 164 -3.55 -1.70 -4.99
CA ASP A 164 -3.68 -2.97 -4.27
C ASP A 164 -2.51 -3.88 -4.61
N ASN A 165 -1.80 -4.37 -3.61
CA ASN A 165 -0.87 -5.48 -3.77
C ASN A 165 -1.43 -6.74 -3.12
N LEU A 166 -1.69 -7.76 -3.92
CA LEU A 166 -2.08 -9.11 -3.50
C LEU A 166 -1.01 -10.15 -3.86
N GLY A 167 0.00 -9.73 -4.64
CA GLY A 167 1.08 -10.56 -5.18
C GLY A 167 2.42 -10.33 -4.48
N THR A 168 3.49 -10.38 -5.25
CA THR A 168 4.84 -10.19 -4.74
C THR A 168 5.53 -9.03 -5.44
N ILE A 169 6.03 -8.07 -4.67
CA ILE A 169 6.84 -6.95 -5.15
C ILE A 169 8.22 -7.05 -4.50
N THR A 170 9.28 -7.05 -5.30
CA THR A 170 10.65 -7.11 -4.82
C THR A 170 11.51 -6.04 -5.50
N SER A 171 12.15 -5.20 -4.71
CA SER A 171 13.24 -4.34 -5.11
C SER A 171 14.57 -4.87 -4.53
N LEU A 172 15.61 -5.03 -5.37
CA LEU A 172 16.88 -5.60 -4.94
C LEU A 172 17.80 -4.56 -4.28
N ALA A 173 17.74 -3.31 -4.74
CA ALA A 173 18.65 -2.25 -4.28
C ALA A 173 17.99 -0.88 -4.12
N GLY A 174 16.70 -0.75 -4.40
CA GLY A 174 15.94 0.49 -4.27
C GLY A 174 14.70 0.32 -3.39
N ASP A 175 13.86 1.32 -3.41
CA ASP A 175 12.65 1.43 -2.60
C ASP A 175 11.44 0.77 -3.29
N VAL A 176 10.42 0.49 -2.49
CA VAL A 176 9.07 0.15 -2.99
C VAL A 176 8.09 1.15 -2.43
N THR A 177 7.43 1.91 -3.31
CA THR A 177 6.47 2.93 -2.89
C THR A 177 5.11 2.73 -3.56
N LEU A 178 4.05 2.66 -2.76
CA LEU A 178 2.67 2.59 -3.24
C LEU A 178 1.96 3.90 -2.85
N ILE A 179 1.41 4.62 -3.84
CA ILE A 179 0.83 5.96 -3.67
C ILE A 179 -0.58 6.00 -4.24
N ALA A 180 -1.57 6.31 -3.42
CA ALA A 180 -2.96 6.47 -3.86
C ALA A 180 -3.82 7.16 -2.78
N ARG A 181 -5.10 7.40 -3.06
CA ARG A 181 -6.09 7.69 -1.99
C ARG A 181 -6.36 6.49 -1.11
N LYS A 182 -6.23 5.28 -1.66
CA LYS A 182 -6.41 4.02 -0.94
C LYS A 182 -5.28 3.08 -1.31
N VAL A 183 -4.50 2.66 -0.32
CA VAL A 183 -3.43 1.68 -0.51
C VAL A 183 -3.76 0.45 0.31
N ARG A 184 -3.75 -0.71 -0.35
CA ARG A 184 -3.96 -2.00 0.29
C ARG A 184 -2.81 -2.93 -0.03
N ASN A 185 -2.19 -3.48 0.99
CA ASN A 185 -1.21 -4.55 0.83
C ASN A 185 -1.69 -5.81 1.57
N GLU A 186 -2.03 -6.83 0.81
CA GLU A 186 -2.32 -8.18 1.29
C GLU A 186 -1.31 -9.19 0.73
N GLY A 187 -0.39 -8.70 -0.09
CA GLY A 187 0.68 -9.45 -0.69
C GLY A 187 2.01 -9.28 0.04
N GLN A 188 3.08 -9.63 -0.63
CA GLN A 188 4.44 -9.58 -0.12
C GLN A 188 5.17 -8.38 -0.73
N ILE A 189 5.83 -7.57 0.09
CA ILE A 189 6.74 -6.52 -0.38
C ILE A 189 8.11 -6.72 0.26
N ASN A 190 9.15 -6.74 -0.57
CA ASN A 190 10.54 -6.89 -0.16
C ASN A 190 11.40 -5.81 -0.80
N ALA A 191 11.94 -4.91 0.03
CA ALA A 191 12.96 -3.93 -0.35
C ALA A 191 14.25 -4.26 0.40
N ALA A 192 15.09 -5.11 -0.20
CA ALA A 192 16.24 -5.73 0.49
C ALA A 192 17.27 -4.71 0.99
N LYS A 193 17.39 -3.55 0.34
CA LYS A 193 18.33 -2.46 0.69
C LYS A 193 17.68 -1.09 0.71
N GLY A 194 16.38 -1.03 0.56
CA GLY A 194 15.62 0.20 0.46
C GLY A 194 14.49 0.31 1.48
N THR A 195 13.68 1.30 1.28
CA THR A 195 12.52 1.65 2.09
C THR A 195 11.24 1.12 1.46
N VAL A 196 10.30 0.68 2.27
CA VAL A 196 8.92 0.44 1.85
C VAL A 196 8.05 1.61 2.28
N GLY A 197 7.48 2.33 1.32
CA GLY A 197 6.57 3.44 1.54
C GLY A 197 5.15 3.10 1.09
N LEU A 198 4.18 3.19 1.99
CA LEU A 198 2.76 3.10 1.68
C LEU A 198 2.13 4.46 1.98
N ALA A 199 1.84 5.22 0.94
CA ALA A 199 1.40 6.59 1.08
C ALA A 199 -0.04 6.76 0.57
N ALA A 200 -0.94 7.13 1.47
CA ALA A 200 -2.31 7.43 1.11
C ALA A 200 -2.65 8.90 1.40
N GLY A 201 -3.01 9.66 0.37
CA GLY A 201 -3.30 11.08 0.47
C GLY A 201 -3.67 11.67 -0.89
N GLN A 202 -3.93 12.96 -0.97
CA GLN A 202 -4.17 13.68 -2.24
C GLN A 202 -2.87 14.10 -2.93
N GLU A 203 -1.87 14.40 -2.14
CA GLU A 203 -0.56 14.82 -2.59
C GLU A 203 0.51 14.13 -1.77
N VAL A 204 1.49 13.55 -2.44
CA VAL A 204 2.60 12.84 -1.83
C VAL A 204 3.89 13.40 -2.39
N LEU A 205 4.74 13.97 -1.54
CA LEU A 205 6.09 14.35 -1.88
C LEU A 205 7.02 13.18 -1.57
N LEU A 206 7.60 12.61 -2.61
CA LEU A 206 8.66 11.63 -2.52
C LEU A 206 9.99 12.38 -2.65
N ARG A 207 10.78 12.41 -1.58
CA ARG A 207 12.10 13.01 -1.59
C ARG A 207 13.14 12.00 -2.07
N ASP A 208 14.06 12.48 -2.91
CA ASP A 208 15.18 11.67 -3.34
C ASP A 208 16.04 11.26 -2.13
N GLY A 209 16.37 9.99 -2.05
CA GLY A 209 17.07 9.35 -0.93
C GLY A 209 18.51 9.76 -0.69
N SER A 210 18.96 10.90 -1.23
CA SER A 210 20.25 11.51 -0.85
C SER A 210 20.25 12.13 0.56
N PHE A 211 19.07 12.24 1.18
CA PHE A 211 18.93 12.48 2.63
C PHE A 211 18.71 11.14 3.32
N ALA A 212 19.58 10.80 4.25
CA ALA A 212 19.79 9.49 4.90
C ALA A 212 18.56 8.77 5.50
N ASP A 213 17.36 9.21 5.24
CA ASP A 213 16.12 8.69 5.80
C ASP A 213 14.88 8.71 4.88
N GLY A 214 15.06 8.79 3.52
CA GLY A 214 13.98 8.57 2.54
C GLY A 214 12.60 9.08 2.97
N GLN A 215 12.46 10.40 3.24
CA GLN A 215 11.23 10.92 3.83
C GLN A 215 10.13 11.02 2.78
N LEU A 216 9.08 10.25 2.98
CA LEU A 216 7.79 10.48 2.34
C LEU A 216 7.02 11.53 3.15
N LEU A 217 6.68 12.63 2.52
CA LEU A 217 5.76 13.60 3.09
C LEU A 217 4.40 13.44 2.41
N VAL A 218 3.39 13.14 3.18
CA VAL A 218 2.02 13.00 2.68
C VAL A 218 1.19 14.19 3.11
N ARG A 219 0.60 14.87 2.14
CA ARG A 219 -0.42 15.88 2.38
C ARG A 219 -1.80 15.21 2.24
N VAL A 220 -2.56 15.22 3.32
CA VAL A 220 -3.92 14.71 3.36
C VAL A 220 -4.87 15.90 3.25
N GLY A 221 -5.47 16.07 2.08
CA GLY A 221 -6.46 17.13 1.83
C GLY A 221 -5.88 18.48 1.43
N GLY A 222 -6.63 19.23 0.59
CA GLY A 222 -6.40 20.63 0.32
C GLY A 222 -6.92 21.52 1.46
N ALA A 223 -6.46 22.78 1.54
CA ALA A 223 -6.78 23.71 2.63
C ALA A 223 -8.28 24.08 2.75
N ASP A 224 -9.12 23.71 1.80
CA ASP A 224 -10.53 24.11 1.71
C ASP A 224 -11.53 22.95 1.59
N ASP A 225 -11.07 21.67 1.60
CA ASP A 225 -11.99 20.53 1.52
C ASP A 225 -12.13 19.87 2.88
N GLU A 226 -13.34 19.92 3.41
CA GLU A 226 -13.80 19.11 4.52
C GLU A 226 -13.65 17.64 4.13
N ILE A 227 -12.60 16.96 4.66
CA ILE A 227 -12.28 15.58 4.32
C ILE A 227 -13.31 14.68 4.98
N THR A 228 -14.35 14.36 4.23
CA THR A 228 -15.36 13.36 4.63
C THR A 228 -14.94 11.94 4.25
N ASP A 229 -13.86 11.77 3.48
CA ASP A 229 -13.40 10.46 3.03
C ASP A 229 -12.20 9.99 3.83
N SER A 230 -12.43 8.98 4.64
CA SER A 230 -11.37 8.29 5.39
C SER A 230 -10.35 7.69 4.43
N VAL A 231 -9.13 8.20 4.49
CA VAL A 231 -7.97 7.62 3.83
C VAL A 231 -7.68 6.28 4.52
N THR A 232 -7.69 5.20 3.77
CA THR A 232 -7.48 3.87 4.32
C THR A 232 -6.26 3.22 3.67
N ILE A 233 -5.26 2.87 4.47
CA ILE A 233 -4.22 1.91 4.09
C ILE A 233 -4.54 0.60 4.78
N ARG A 234 -4.60 -0.47 4.04
CA ARG A 234 -4.65 -1.81 4.58
C ARG A 234 -3.40 -2.56 4.14
N ALA A 235 -2.56 -2.93 5.08
CA ALA A 235 -1.52 -3.91 4.88
C ALA A 235 -1.96 -5.18 5.62
N ALA A 236 -2.47 -6.15 4.88
CA ALA A 236 -3.02 -7.38 5.44
C ALA A 236 -2.33 -8.61 4.83
N GLY A 237 -1.99 -9.55 5.66
CA GLY A 237 -1.84 -10.97 5.29
C GLY A 237 -0.46 -11.49 4.99
N THR A 238 0.53 -10.71 4.61
CA THR A 238 1.89 -11.19 4.35
C THR A 238 2.96 -10.14 4.64
N GLU A 239 4.16 -10.60 4.79
CA GLU A 239 5.32 -9.89 5.29
C GLU A 239 5.73 -8.67 4.45
N LEU A 240 5.80 -7.49 5.10
CA LEU A 240 6.56 -6.33 4.60
C LEU A 240 7.98 -6.41 5.16
N ARG A 241 8.96 -6.54 4.30
CA ARG A 241 10.37 -6.56 4.71
C ARG A 241 11.14 -5.42 4.05
N ALA A 242 11.73 -4.57 4.86
CA ALA A 242 12.84 -3.72 4.46
C ALA A 242 14.08 -4.21 5.21
N ALA A 243 14.87 -5.08 4.60
CA ALA A 243 16.13 -5.54 5.17
C ALA A 243 17.18 -4.46 4.90
N GLY A 244 17.47 -3.66 5.90
CA GLY A 244 18.42 -2.55 5.83
C GLY A 244 17.80 -1.19 5.52
N GLY A 245 16.47 -1.06 5.54
CA GLY A 245 15.75 0.18 5.27
C GLY A 245 14.62 0.48 6.24
N ASN A 246 13.92 1.55 5.95
CA ASN A 246 12.80 2.03 6.74
C ASN A 246 11.47 1.63 6.10
N ILE A 247 10.43 1.44 6.90
CA ILE A 247 9.05 1.28 6.43
C ILE A 247 8.26 2.51 6.86
N PHE A 248 7.69 3.20 5.88
CA PHE A 248 6.78 4.29 6.13
C PHE A 248 5.41 3.92 5.56
N ALA A 249 4.42 3.76 6.43
CA ALA A 249 3.04 3.67 6.02
C ALA A 249 2.33 4.92 6.55
N LEU A 250 2.04 5.83 5.65
CA LEU A 250 1.43 7.11 5.96
C LEU A 250 -0.05 7.02 5.65
N ALA A 251 -0.90 7.14 6.67
CA ALA A 251 -2.34 6.94 6.67
C ALA A 251 -2.77 5.49 6.39
N GLY A 252 -2.88 4.63 7.40
CA GLY A 252 -3.22 3.31 7.06
C GLY A 252 -3.60 2.29 8.09
N ASN A 253 -4.04 1.20 7.54
CA ASN A 253 -4.46 0.04 8.25
C ASN A 253 -3.53 -1.11 7.87
N ALA A 254 -2.78 -1.66 8.80
CA ALA A 254 -1.84 -2.74 8.54
C ALA A 254 -2.38 -4.06 9.12
N GLY A 255 -3.05 -4.85 8.29
CA GLY A 255 -3.41 -6.23 8.63
C GLY A 255 -2.37 -7.21 8.05
N GLY A 256 -1.14 -7.22 8.54
CA GLY A 256 -0.06 -8.06 8.04
C GLY A 256 1.14 -8.06 8.98
N VAL A 257 2.21 -8.76 8.62
CA VAL A 257 3.49 -8.65 9.30
C VAL A 257 4.28 -7.53 8.65
N ILE A 258 4.62 -6.50 9.42
CA ILE A 258 5.51 -5.43 8.99
C ILE A 258 6.84 -5.62 9.71
N THR A 259 7.90 -5.87 8.95
CA THR A 259 9.24 -6.05 9.50
C THR A 259 10.21 -5.08 8.82
N ALA A 260 10.84 -4.22 9.61
CA ALA A 260 11.97 -3.42 9.18
C ALA A 260 13.23 -3.93 9.87
N THR A 261 14.22 -4.38 9.10
CA THR A 261 15.51 -4.82 9.62
C THR A 261 16.61 -3.92 9.08
N GLY A 262 17.26 -3.12 9.94
CA GLY A 262 18.37 -2.25 9.58
C GLY A 262 19.72 -2.89 9.81
N VAL A 263 20.71 -2.61 8.98
CA VAL A 263 22.14 -2.75 9.29
C VAL A 263 22.63 -1.47 9.96
N ALA A 264 23.79 -1.52 10.63
CA ALA A 264 24.32 -0.48 11.55
C ALA A 264 24.38 0.98 11.03
N GLU A 265 24.19 1.21 9.74
CA GLU A 265 24.18 2.53 9.12
C GLU A 265 22.81 3.00 8.63
N GLN A 266 21.77 2.14 8.72
CA GLN A 266 20.41 2.46 8.32
C GLN A 266 19.45 2.02 9.43
N ASP A 267 18.70 2.97 9.93
CA ASP A 267 17.86 2.84 11.11
C ASP A 267 16.60 2.01 10.79
N GLY A 268 16.45 0.82 11.35
CA GLY A 268 15.23 0.03 11.22
C GLY A 268 14.03 0.77 11.83
N ARG A 269 13.44 1.68 11.07
CA ARG A 269 12.30 2.51 11.48
C ARG A 269 11.02 2.08 10.81
N ILE A 270 9.95 2.01 11.59
CA ILE A 270 8.59 1.87 11.10
C ILE A 270 7.82 3.11 11.53
N PHE A 271 7.28 3.81 10.56
CA PHE A 271 6.49 5.00 10.80
C PHE A 271 5.12 4.87 10.15
N LEU A 272 4.07 4.74 10.97
CA LEU A 272 2.69 4.66 10.54
C LEU A 272 1.97 5.93 10.96
N THR A 273 1.46 6.71 10.02
CA THR A 273 0.66 7.89 10.35
C THR A 273 -0.56 8.01 9.46
N ALA A 274 -1.69 8.37 10.05
CA ALA A 274 -2.95 8.59 9.35
C ALA A 274 -3.55 9.99 9.61
N GLY A 275 -2.77 10.88 10.24
CA GLY A 275 -3.25 12.21 10.63
C GLY A 275 -4.29 12.16 11.75
N ASP A 276 -4.75 13.33 12.18
CA ASP A 276 -5.58 13.50 13.39
C ASP A 276 -6.99 12.91 13.28
N THR A 277 -7.47 12.65 12.07
CA THR A 277 -8.80 12.06 11.80
C THR A 277 -8.75 10.67 11.20
N GLY A 278 -7.56 10.21 10.78
CA GLY A 278 -7.37 8.92 10.15
C GLY A 278 -7.37 7.76 11.15
N GLN A 279 -7.36 6.55 10.61
CA GLN A 279 -7.37 5.30 11.39
C GLN A 279 -6.19 4.42 11.01
N ILE A 280 -5.54 3.84 12.01
CA ILE A 280 -4.56 2.78 11.86
C ILE A 280 -5.07 1.55 12.57
N GLY A 281 -5.19 0.43 11.85
CA GLY A 281 -5.44 -0.89 12.42
C GLY A 281 -4.28 -1.83 12.07
N VAL A 282 -3.78 -2.53 13.07
CA VAL A 282 -2.75 -3.53 12.92
C VAL A 282 -3.23 -4.83 13.53
N ASP A 283 -3.48 -5.84 12.70
CA ASP A 283 -4.02 -7.14 13.13
C ASP A 283 -2.93 -8.23 13.16
N LYS A 284 -1.70 -7.90 12.75
CA LYS A 284 -0.58 -8.81 12.67
C LYS A 284 0.67 -8.18 13.30
N GLN A 285 1.75 -8.96 13.30
CA GLN A 285 3.00 -8.53 13.90
C GLN A 285 3.68 -7.39 13.14
N ILE A 286 4.15 -6.40 13.87
CA ILE A 286 5.11 -5.39 13.42
C ILE A 286 6.42 -5.60 14.15
N THR A 287 7.53 -5.66 13.42
CA THR A 287 8.86 -5.80 14.02
C THR A 287 9.83 -4.81 13.40
N ALA A 288 10.50 -4.03 14.22
CA ALA A 288 11.61 -3.15 13.82
C ALA A 288 12.90 -3.60 14.48
N SER A 289 13.99 -3.71 13.71
CA SER A 289 15.31 -4.03 14.20
C SER A 289 16.39 -3.22 13.51
N ARG A 290 17.44 -2.88 14.24
CA ARG A 290 18.63 -2.14 13.79
C ARG A 290 19.85 -3.01 14.02
N GLY A 291 20.22 -3.81 13.02
CA GLY A 291 21.24 -4.84 13.20
C GLY A 291 20.81 -5.87 14.23
N SER A 292 21.55 -5.98 15.33
CA SER A 292 21.22 -6.84 16.49
C SER A 292 20.30 -6.18 17.51
N ASP A 293 20.15 -4.87 17.45
CA ASP A 293 19.34 -4.09 18.41
C ASP A 293 17.91 -3.89 17.91
N GLY A 294 17.01 -3.51 18.79
CA GLY A 294 15.67 -3.07 18.45
C GLY A 294 15.71 -1.78 17.62
N GLY A 295 14.76 -1.64 16.72
CA GLY A 295 14.57 -0.44 15.90
C GLY A 295 13.57 0.54 16.52
N ASP A 296 13.11 1.49 15.72
CA ASP A 296 12.14 2.50 16.15
C ASP A 296 10.78 2.26 15.47
N ILE A 297 9.70 2.26 16.24
CA ILE A 297 8.33 2.16 15.76
C ILE A 297 7.56 3.40 16.22
N THR A 298 7.00 4.15 15.28
CA THR A 298 6.11 5.28 15.58
C THR A 298 4.77 5.05 14.90
N ILE A 299 3.69 5.11 15.68
CA ILE A 299 2.31 4.96 15.18
C ILE A 299 1.50 6.16 15.65
N GLN A 300 0.96 6.94 14.70
CA GLN A 300 0.21 8.15 14.99
C GLN A 300 -1.04 8.28 14.12
N ALA A 301 -2.22 8.35 14.73
CA ALA A 301 -3.48 8.57 14.02
C ALA A 301 -4.55 9.13 14.95
N GLY A 302 -5.69 9.56 14.39
CA GLY A 302 -6.87 9.87 15.20
C GLY A 302 -7.37 8.63 15.95
N PHE A 303 -7.42 7.49 15.28
CA PHE A 303 -7.78 6.20 15.86
C PHE A 303 -6.68 5.18 15.63
N VAL A 304 -6.16 4.58 16.69
CA VAL A 304 -5.18 3.51 16.65
C VAL A 304 -5.77 2.26 17.29
N SER A 305 -5.80 1.14 16.55
CA SER A 305 -6.25 -0.17 17.03
C SER A 305 -5.21 -1.22 16.70
N LEU A 306 -4.54 -1.73 17.71
CA LEU A 306 -3.45 -2.70 17.59
C LEU A 306 -3.89 -4.02 18.19
N GLY A 307 -4.24 -4.97 17.32
CA GLY A 307 -4.61 -6.35 17.64
C GLY A 307 -3.50 -7.35 17.36
N GLY A 308 -2.31 -6.88 16.99
CA GLY A 308 -1.12 -7.70 16.74
C GLY A 308 0.09 -7.25 17.54
N ASP A 309 1.10 -8.10 17.61
CA ASP A 309 2.35 -7.81 18.33
C ASP A 309 3.13 -6.67 17.70
N ILE A 310 3.57 -5.72 18.51
CA ILE A 310 4.44 -4.61 18.12
C ILE A 310 5.78 -4.83 18.81
N ARG A 311 6.85 -5.09 18.05
CA ARG A 311 8.14 -5.49 18.62
C ARG A 311 9.29 -4.63 18.10
N ALA A 312 10.00 -4.03 19.03
CA ALA A 312 11.28 -3.36 18.84
C ALA A 312 12.35 -4.02 19.72
N ASP A 313 12.31 -5.35 19.80
CA ASP A 313 13.23 -6.15 20.62
C ASP A 313 14.58 -6.32 19.93
N GLY A 314 15.64 -6.47 20.71
CA GLY A 314 16.98 -6.73 20.20
C GLY A 314 17.98 -7.06 21.28
N HIS A 315 19.29 -7.04 20.96
CA HIS A 315 20.34 -7.12 21.99
C HIS A 315 20.12 -6.01 23.03
N ASN A 316 19.99 -4.78 22.58
CA ASN A 316 19.37 -3.68 23.32
C ASN A 316 17.97 -3.43 22.77
N GLY A 317 17.01 -3.11 23.62
CA GLY A 317 15.67 -2.76 23.21
C GLY A 317 15.64 -1.45 22.41
N GLY A 318 14.67 -1.32 21.49
CA GLY A 318 14.47 -0.15 20.67
C GLY A 318 13.47 0.85 21.26
N SER A 319 12.73 1.53 20.40
CA SER A 319 11.74 2.52 20.81
C SER A 319 10.38 2.24 20.15
N VAL A 320 9.31 2.30 20.93
CA VAL A 320 7.93 2.23 20.43
C VAL A 320 7.15 3.44 20.93
N ALA A 321 6.67 4.28 20.02
CA ALA A 321 5.84 5.44 20.32
C ALA A 321 4.47 5.29 19.62
N ILE A 322 3.39 5.27 20.37
CA ILE A 322 2.02 5.12 19.88
C ILE A 322 1.19 6.30 20.38
N SER A 323 0.58 7.05 19.47
CA SER A 323 -0.25 8.19 19.84
C SER A 323 -1.49 8.33 18.99
N GLY A 324 -2.59 8.82 19.59
CA GLY A 324 -3.85 9.05 18.91
C GLY A 324 -4.88 9.75 19.78
N SER A 325 -5.98 10.21 19.19
CA SER A 325 -7.11 10.68 19.99
C SER A 325 -7.77 9.52 20.74
N ARG A 326 -7.78 8.33 20.12
CA ARG A 326 -8.18 7.07 20.75
C ARG A 326 -7.17 5.98 20.41
N VAL A 327 -6.69 5.25 21.41
CA VAL A 327 -5.74 4.15 21.27
C VAL A 327 -6.32 2.91 21.92
N SER A 328 -6.33 1.79 21.21
CA SER A 328 -6.71 0.46 21.72
C SER A 328 -5.58 -0.52 21.45
N LEU A 329 -5.14 -1.21 22.48
CA LEU A 329 -4.08 -2.23 22.44
C LEU A 329 -4.64 -3.54 22.96
N ALA A 330 -4.50 -4.62 22.19
CA ALA A 330 -5.01 -5.94 22.57
C ALA A 330 -3.92 -7.01 22.75
N ASP A 331 -2.73 -6.80 22.17
CA ASP A 331 -1.62 -7.76 22.21
C ASP A 331 -0.33 -7.15 22.75
N THR A 332 0.81 -7.80 22.54
CA THR A 332 2.10 -7.39 23.13
C THR A 332 2.69 -6.18 22.42
N VAL A 333 3.11 -5.18 23.19
CA VAL A 333 4.01 -4.12 22.74
C VAL A 333 5.33 -4.30 23.47
N SER A 334 6.39 -4.59 22.73
CA SER A 334 7.70 -4.95 23.30
C SER A 334 8.82 -4.12 22.71
N ALA A 335 9.71 -3.67 23.59
CA ALA A 335 11.00 -3.05 23.30
C ALA A 335 12.06 -3.66 24.22
N ALA A 336 12.09 -4.98 24.34
CA ALA A 336 12.93 -5.70 25.30
C ALA A 336 14.38 -5.80 24.86
N GLY A 337 15.31 -5.60 25.80
CA GLY A 337 16.73 -5.90 25.65
C GLY A 337 17.01 -7.36 26.05
N ILE A 338 17.21 -8.23 25.06
CA ILE A 338 17.37 -9.68 25.30
C ILE A 338 18.69 -10.02 26.00
N ALA A 339 19.72 -9.21 25.76
CA ALA A 339 21.06 -9.40 26.33
C ALA A 339 21.75 -8.07 26.72
N GLY A 340 21.01 -6.99 26.77
CA GLY A 340 21.45 -5.63 27.07
C GLY A 340 20.37 -4.79 27.70
N ASP A 341 20.43 -3.49 27.52
CA ASP A 341 19.48 -2.54 28.09
C ASP A 341 18.09 -2.67 27.48
N GLY A 342 17.06 -2.53 28.30
CA GLY A 342 15.67 -2.39 27.82
C GLY A 342 15.46 -1.09 27.03
N GLY A 343 14.46 -1.07 26.19
CA GLY A 343 14.12 0.06 25.34
C GLY A 343 13.08 1.00 25.97
N THR A 344 12.35 1.69 25.12
CA THR A 344 11.32 2.65 25.53
C THR A 344 9.99 2.35 24.86
N ILE A 345 8.91 2.38 25.64
CA ILE A 345 7.54 2.31 25.15
C ILE A 345 6.78 3.54 25.65
N GLU A 346 6.25 4.32 24.70
CA GLU A 346 5.39 5.45 24.99
C GLU A 346 4.04 5.25 24.34
N VAL A 347 2.95 5.33 25.11
CA VAL A 347 1.58 5.25 24.61
C VAL A 347 0.80 6.46 25.08
N ALA A 348 0.31 7.28 24.16
CA ALA A 348 -0.41 8.51 24.46
C ALA A 348 -1.78 8.53 23.77
N ALA A 349 -2.85 8.64 24.54
CA ALA A 349 -4.17 8.99 24.05
C ALA A 349 -4.40 10.50 24.30
N LEU A 350 -4.50 11.28 23.23
CA LEU A 350 -4.69 12.74 23.29
C LEU A 350 -6.17 13.15 23.52
N GLY A 351 -7.08 12.16 23.48
CA GLY A 351 -8.51 12.28 23.78
C GLY A 351 -8.91 11.38 24.97
N ASP A 352 -10.19 11.09 25.10
CA ASP A 352 -10.76 10.47 26.30
C ASP A 352 -10.67 8.93 26.36
N SER A 353 -9.93 8.26 25.46
CA SER A 353 -9.97 6.81 25.38
C SER A 353 -8.60 6.19 25.14
N LEU A 354 -8.05 5.63 26.19
CA LEU A 354 -6.99 4.63 26.15
C LEU A 354 -7.56 3.31 26.65
N VAL A 355 -7.56 2.27 25.80
CA VAL A 355 -8.11 0.97 26.12
C VAL A 355 -7.02 -0.08 26.04
N PHE A 356 -6.76 -0.75 27.14
CA PHE A 356 -5.94 -1.96 27.23
C PHE A 356 -6.89 -3.14 27.47
N GLU A 357 -7.09 -4.00 26.48
CA GLU A 357 -7.95 -5.17 26.63
C GLU A 357 -7.16 -6.33 27.26
N THR A 358 -6.11 -6.77 26.59
CA THR A 358 -5.23 -7.86 27.04
C THR A 358 -3.74 -7.49 26.86
N ALA A 359 -3.47 -6.20 26.62
CA ALA A 359 -2.14 -5.75 26.24
C ALA A 359 -1.08 -6.01 27.32
N ASN A 360 0.07 -6.49 26.87
CA ASN A 360 1.31 -6.60 27.66
C ASN A 360 2.33 -5.62 27.12
N LEU A 361 2.88 -4.76 28.00
CA LEU A 361 3.94 -3.83 27.66
C LEU A 361 5.25 -4.32 28.29
N ASP A 362 6.27 -4.59 27.48
CA ASP A 362 7.55 -5.11 27.91
C ASP A 362 8.72 -4.26 27.38
N ALA A 363 9.36 -3.52 28.26
CA ALA A 363 10.57 -2.74 27.99
C ALA A 363 11.74 -3.20 28.91
N SER A 364 11.74 -4.47 29.30
CA SER A 364 12.75 -5.02 30.22
C SER A 364 14.13 -5.11 29.57
N GLY A 365 15.16 -5.00 30.36
CA GLY A 365 16.53 -5.33 30.02
C GLY A 365 17.01 -6.55 30.82
N SER A 366 18.13 -7.13 30.41
CA SER A 366 18.77 -8.29 31.08
C SER A 366 19.82 -7.86 32.09
#